data_c69e64bb84577e70ce88473d6e28b545
#
_entry.id   c69e64bb84577e70ce88473d6e28b545
#
_cell.length_a   1.000
_cell.length_b   1.000
_cell.length_c   1.000
_cell.angle_alpha   90.00
_cell.angle_beta   90.00
_cell.angle_gamma   90.00
#
_symmetry.space_group_name_H-M   'P 1'
#
loop_
_entity.id
_entity.type
_entity.pdbx_description
1 polymer ?
#
loop_
_entity_poly.entity_id
_entity_poly.type
_entity_poly.pdbx_seq_one_letter_code
_entity_poly.pdbx_strand_id
1 'polypeptide(L)'
;MSVLVVAATRAEAAHVPSDVDVLITGIGKVRAAIALTRALERGGATRVINIGTAGALHDRHSGLFVPSAVVEHDISAAELSAIGFDLADRWEIDGGDGTVLATGDTFVTDVDHRAMLARRADLVDMEGAAVAQVCRAYRVPLTLVKVVSDKADDSAMDWPQVVDAAARDLAAWLAENGV
;
A
#
# COMPACT_ATOMS: atom_id res chain seq x y z
N MET A 1 -20.13 -6.86 10.17
CA MET A 1 -18.65 -6.94 10.10
C MET A 1 -18.17 -5.53 9.75
N SER A 2 -17.29 -4.95 10.55
CA SER A 2 -16.84 -3.56 10.31
C SER A 2 -15.58 -3.59 9.44
N VAL A 3 -15.63 -2.94 8.28
CA VAL A 3 -14.47 -2.71 7.40
C VAL A 3 -13.80 -1.42 7.84
N LEU A 4 -12.48 -1.42 7.99
CA LEU A 4 -11.65 -0.24 8.19
C LEU A 4 -10.89 0.06 6.89
N VAL A 5 -11.21 1.18 6.25
CA VAL A 5 -10.46 1.68 5.11
C VAL A 5 -9.26 2.48 5.63
N VAL A 6 -8.08 2.23 5.08
CA VAL A 6 -6.81 2.84 5.49
C VAL A 6 -6.19 3.55 4.30
N ALA A 7 -5.91 4.84 4.42
CA ALA A 7 -5.23 5.64 3.41
C ALA A 7 -4.09 6.45 4.04
N ALA A 8 -3.02 6.72 3.30
CA ALA A 8 -1.92 7.54 3.78
C ALA A 8 -2.34 9.00 3.92
N THR A 9 -3.13 9.50 2.98
CA THR A 9 -3.49 10.91 2.89
C THR A 9 -5.00 11.12 2.75
N ARG A 10 -5.47 12.32 3.15
CA ARG A 10 -6.87 12.72 2.91
C ARG A 10 -7.18 12.86 1.42
N ALA A 11 -6.18 13.18 0.59
CA ALA A 11 -6.35 13.34 -0.84
C ALA A 11 -6.71 11.99 -1.50
N GLU A 12 -6.08 10.90 -1.11
CA GLU A 12 -6.39 9.55 -1.60
C GLU A 12 -7.78 9.06 -1.17
N ALA A 13 -8.27 9.52 -0.03
CA ALA A 13 -9.60 9.18 0.49
C ALA A 13 -10.68 10.23 0.16
N ALA A 14 -10.39 11.22 -0.70
CA ALA A 14 -11.24 12.39 -0.88
C ALA A 14 -12.66 12.08 -1.36
N HIS A 15 -12.85 10.98 -2.09
CA HIS A 15 -14.14 10.55 -2.64
C HIS A 15 -14.75 9.34 -1.92
N VAL A 16 -14.13 8.86 -0.83
CA VAL A 16 -14.73 7.80 0.00
C VAL A 16 -15.96 8.35 0.72
N PRO A 17 -17.11 7.66 0.69
CA PRO A 17 -18.32 8.12 1.38
C PRO A 17 -18.11 8.38 2.87
N SER A 18 -18.81 9.36 3.43
CA SER A 18 -18.63 9.82 4.82
C SER A 18 -19.11 8.83 5.88
N ASP A 19 -19.88 7.83 5.51
CA ASP A 19 -20.36 6.74 6.35
C ASP A 19 -19.40 5.55 6.38
N VAL A 20 -18.35 5.56 5.58
CA VAL A 20 -17.25 4.58 5.62
C VAL A 20 -16.23 4.97 6.69
N ASP A 21 -15.83 4.02 7.52
CA ASP A 21 -14.78 4.25 8.53
C ASP A 21 -13.40 4.32 7.87
N VAL A 22 -12.83 5.52 7.81
CA VAL A 22 -11.53 5.82 7.15
C VAL A 22 -10.48 6.24 8.15
N LEU A 23 -9.37 5.52 8.20
CA LEU A 23 -8.17 5.87 8.96
C LEU A 23 -7.14 6.55 8.05
N ILE A 24 -6.82 7.81 8.31
CA ILE A 24 -5.70 8.51 7.68
C ILE A 24 -4.45 8.31 8.54
N THR A 25 -3.45 7.64 7.98
CA THR A 25 -2.25 7.23 8.72
C THR A 25 -1.14 8.28 8.71
N GLY A 26 -1.05 9.09 7.67
CA GLY A 26 0.16 9.81 7.28
C GLY A 26 1.09 8.94 6.44
N ILE A 27 2.02 9.58 5.74
CA ILE A 27 2.97 8.94 4.82
C ILE A 27 4.09 8.24 5.59
N GLY A 28 4.46 7.03 5.12
CA GLY A 28 5.59 6.25 5.59
C GLY A 28 5.23 5.13 6.57
N LYS A 29 6.08 4.12 6.61
CA LYS A 29 5.86 2.85 7.33
C LYS A 29 5.59 3.05 8.82
N VAL A 30 6.36 3.88 9.49
CA VAL A 30 6.23 4.08 10.94
C VAL A 30 4.90 4.72 11.30
N ARG A 31 4.45 5.75 10.55
CA ARG A 31 3.16 6.39 10.79
C ARG A 31 2.01 5.44 10.54
N ALA A 32 2.07 4.70 9.44
CA ALA A 32 1.07 3.69 9.11
C ALA A 32 0.95 2.63 10.21
N ALA A 33 2.07 2.08 10.66
CA ALA A 33 2.10 1.09 11.73
C ALA A 33 1.50 1.63 13.03
N ILE A 34 1.91 2.82 13.49
CA ILE A 34 1.40 3.42 14.74
C ILE A 34 -0.11 3.68 14.66
N ALA A 35 -0.57 4.29 13.56
CA ALA A 35 -1.99 4.65 13.41
C ALA A 35 -2.87 3.42 13.35
N LEU A 36 -2.51 2.43 12.53
CA LEU A 36 -3.29 1.20 12.37
C LEU A 36 -3.29 0.34 13.64
N THR A 37 -2.14 0.19 14.31
CA THR A 37 -2.06 -0.51 15.61
C THR A 37 -3.05 0.08 16.61
N ARG A 38 -3.03 1.40 16.79
CA ARG A 38 -3.97 2.08 17.70
C ARG A 38 -5.44 1.91 17.32
N ALA A 39 -5.72 1.85 16.01
CA ALA A 39 -7.08 1.63 15.54
C ALA A 39 -7.56 0.19 15.85
N LEU A 40 -6.72 -0.82 15.55
CA LEU A 40 -7.05 -2.22 15.80
C LEU A 40 -7.13 -2.56 17.30
N GLU A 41 -6.30 -1.92 18.15
CA GLU A 41 -6.39 -2.07 19.62
C GLU A 41 -7.71 -1.58 20.19
N ARG A 42 -8.34 -0.58 19.60
CA ARG A 42 -9.69 -0.13 19.99
C ARG A 42 -10.78 -1.15 19.65
N GLY A 43 -10.47 -2.09 18.77
CA GLY A 43 -11.39 -3.13 18.31
C GLY A 43 -12.41 -2.62 17.30
N GLY A 44 -13.25 -3.54 16.83
CA GLY A 44 -14.36 -3.26 15.90
C GLY A 44 -14.06 -3.65 14.45
N ALA A 45 -12.87 -3.42 13.93
CA ALA A 45 -12.52 -3.79 12.58
C ALA A 45 -12.30 -5.31 12.44
N THR A 46 -13.02 -5.92 11.51
CA THR A 46 -12.90 -7.34 11.17
C THR A 46 -12.20 -7.58 9.84
N ARG A 47 -11.96 -6.52 9.07
CA ARG A 47 -11.22 -6.49 7.80
C ARG A 47 -10.60 -5.10 7.61
N VAL A 48 -9.42 -5.05 7.02
CA VAL A 48 -8.73 -3.84 6.61
C VAL A 48 -8.65 -3.79 5.09
N ILE A 49 -8.95 -2.62 4.50
CA ILE A 49 -8.71 -2.34 3.10
C ILE A 49 -7.76 -1.14 3.04
N ASN A 50 -6.53 -1.34 2.60
CA ASN A 50 -5.59 -0.25 2.38
C ASN A 50 -5.72 0.25 0.94
N ILE A 51 -6.24 1.46 0.80
CA ILE A 51 -6.34 2.17 -0.47
C ILE A 51 -5.21 3.19 -0.60
N GLY A 52 -4.79 3.49 -1.81
CA GLY A 52 -3.82 4.55 -2.07
C GLY A 52 -3.26 4.54 -3.48
N THR A 53 -2.38 5.48 -3.75
CA THR A 53 -1.63 5.57 -4.99
C THR A 53 -0.35 4.73 -4.92
N ALA A 54 0.19 4.37 -6.09
CA ALA A 54 1.47 3.69 -6.21
C ALA A 54 2.16 4.09 -7.52
N GLY A 55 3.48 4.10 -7.51
CA GLY A 55 4.29 4.22 -8.72
C GLY A 55 4.35 2.89 -9.48
N ALA A 56 4.25 2.94 -10.81
CA ALA A 56 4.42 1.77 -11.66
C ALA A 56 5.90 1.47 -11.90
N LEU A 57 6.33 0.25 -11.57
CA LEU A 57 7.70 -0.20 -11.83
C LEU A 57 7.90 -0.69 -13.28
N HIS A 58 6.81 -0.95 -14.00
CA HIS A 58 6.82 -1.34 -15.41
C HIS A 58 5.92 -0.43 -16.23
N ASP A 59 6.35 -0.05 -17.44
CA ASP A 59 5.62 0.87 -18.32
C ASP A 59 4.23 0.36 -18.74
N ARG A 60 4.04 -0.97 -18.72
CA ARG A 60 2.77 -1.63 -19.04
C ARG A 60 1.69 -1.46 -17.96
N HIS A 61 2.07 -1.07 -16.74
CA HIS A 61 1.12 -0.94 -15.63
C HIS A 61 0.47 0.45 -15.62
N SER A 62 -0.86 0.46 -15.57
CA SER A 62 -1.70 1.65 -15.43
C SER A 62 -3.04 1.26 -14.85
N GLY A 63 -3.76 2.19 -14.23
CA GLY A 63 -5.05 1.94 -13.61
C GLY A 63 -4.96 1.30 -12.23
N LEU A 64 -5.97 0.51 -11.84
CA LEU A 64 -6.13 -0.06 -10.52
C LEU A 64 -5.59 -1.49 -10.44
N PHE A 65 -4.94 -1.79 -9.33
CA PHE A 65 -4.39 -3.11 -8.98
C PHE A 65 -4.81 -3.53 -7.57
N VAL A 66 -4.92 -4.85 -7.38
CA VAL A 66 -5.16 -5.49 -6.08
C VAL A 66 -4.00 -6.46 -5.80
N PRO A 67 -2.88 -5.99 -5.26
CA PRO A 67 -1.67 -6.81 -5.11
C PRO A 67 -1.90 -8.07 -4.27
N SER A 68 -1.34 -9.20 -4.74
CA SER A 68 -1.36 -10.49 -4.06
C SER A 68 -0.21 -10.68 -3.07
N ALA A 69 0.77 -9.79 -3.09
CA ALA A 69 1.88 -9.80 -2.15
C ALA A 69 2.44 -8.39 -1.98
N VAL A 70 3.07 -8.16 -0.83
CA VAL A 70 3.87 -6.96 -0.59
C VAL A 70 5.26 -7.35 -0.10
N VAL A 71 6.27 -6.63 -0.59
CA VAL A 71 7.67 -6.78 -0.18
C VAL A 71 8.17 -5.47 0.42
N GLU A 72 8.92 -5.56 1.51
CA GLU A 72 9.63 -4.41 2.09
C GLU A 72 11.00 -4.31 1.41
N HIS A 73 11.21 -3.25 0.61
CA HIS A 73 12.37 -3.17 -0.27
C HIS A 73 13.60 -2.51 0.34
N ASP A 74 13.44 -1.79 1.44
CA ASP A 74 14.49 -1.03 2.11
C ASP A 74 14.98 -1.67 3.43
N ILE A 75 14.59 -2.94 3.68
CA ILE A 75 15.20 -3.76 4.71
C ILE A 75 16.17 -4.78 4.08
N SER A 76 17.38 -4.90 4.63
CA SER A 76 18.40 -5.84 4.15
C SER A 76 18.19 -7.24 4.72
N ALA A 77 17.04 -7.87 4.42
CA ALA A 77 16.66 -9.15 5.01
C ALA A 77 17.65 -10.28 4.68
N ALA A 78 18.18 -10.32 3.45
CA ALA A 78 19.15 -11.34 3.05
C ALA A 78 20.48 -11.23 3.80
N GLU A 79 21.01 -10.01 3.96
CA GLU A 79 22.25 -9.74 4.69
C GLU A 79 22.08 -10.03 6.18
N LEU A 80 20.93 -9.66 6.75
CA LEU A 80 20.62 -9.95 8.15
C LEU A 80 20.46 -11.45 8.40
N SER A 81 19.83 -12.17 7.46
CA SER A 81 19.73 -13.63 7.53
C SER A 81 21.11 -14.31 7.50
N ALA A 82 22.05 -13.80 6.70
CA ALA A 82 23.41 -14.32 6.62
C ALA A 82 24.20 -14.22 7.95
N ILE A 83 23.79 -13.32 8.84
CA ILE A 83 24.40 -13.16 10.19
C ILE A 83 23.50 -13.68 11.32
N GLY A 84 22.46 -14.46 10.97
CA GLY A 84 21.64 -15.21 11.93
C GLY A 84 20.34 -14.54 12.37
N PHE A 85 19.93 -13.45 11.72
CA PHE A 85 18.63 -12.82 11.96
C PHE A 85 17.65 -13.18 10.84
N ASP A 86 16.69 -14.06 11.11
CA ASP A 86 15.65 -14.43 10.16
C ASP A 86 14.53 -13.38 10.18
N LEU A 87 14.49 -12.53 9.13
CA LEU A 87 13.52 -11.47 8.95
C LEU A 87 12.69 -11.73 7.69
N ALA A 88 11.37 -11.66 7.85
CA ALA A 88 10.48 -11.66 6.70
C ALA A 88 10.47 -10.25 6.05
N ASP A 89 10.71 -10.20 4.73
CA ASP A 89 10.57 -9.00 3.91
C ASP A 89 9.41 -9.11 2.90
N ARG A 90 8.63 -10.20 2.96
CA ARG A 90 7.51 -10.48 2.06
C ARG A 90 6.30 -11.04 2.79
N TRP A 91 5.12 -10.55 2.44
CA TRP A 91 3.83 -11.00 2.96
C TRP A 91 2.87 -11.27 1.81
N GLU A 92 2.28 -12.47 1.79
CA GLU A 92 1.23 -12.85 0.84
C GLU A 92 -0.12 -12.26 1.30
N ILE A 93 -0.92 -11.81 0.35
CA ILE A 93 -2.23 -11.19 0.54
C ILE A 93 -3.26 -12.00 -0.25
N ASP A 94 -4.28 -12.49 0.43
CA ASP A 94 -5.31 -13.31 -0.18
C ASP A 94 -6.22 -12.52 -1.14
N GLY A 95 -6.59 -13.12 -2.26
CA GLY A 95 -7.60 -12.59 -3.18
C GLY A 95 -7.13 -11.46 -4.10
N GLY A 96 -5.81 -11.33 -4.30
CA GLY A 96 -5.24 -10.34 -5.21
C GLY A 96 -5.20 -10.76 -6.68
N ASP A 97 -4.64 -9.88 -7.52
CA ASP A 97 -4.56 -10.01 -8.99
C ASP A 97 -3.25 -10.63 -9.52
N GLY A 98 -2.37 -11.04 -8.63
CA GLY A 98 -1.06 -11.62 -8.94
C GLY A 98 0.08 -10.61 -8.95
N THR A 99 -0.19 -9.30 -8.84
CA THR A 99 0.86 -8.27 -8.77
C THR A 99 1.52 -8.22 -7.39
N VAL A 100 2.75 -7.70 -7.36
CA VAL A 100 3.55 -7.51 -6.15
C VAL A 100 3.78 -6.02 -5.92
N LEU A 101 3.48 -5.55 -4.71
CA LEU A 101 3.75 -4.20 -4.25
C LEU A 101 5.09 -4.15 -3.51
N ALA A 102 5.99 -3.24 -3.88
CA ALA A 102 7.18 -2.94 -3.09
C ALA A 102 6.90 -1.74 -2.17
N THR A 103 7.26 -1.83 -0.90
CA THR A 103 7.08 -0.73 0.07
C THR A 103 8.42 -0.32 0.66
N GLY A 104 8.64 0.99 0.80
CA GLY A 104 9.79 1.55 1.51
C GLY A 104 9.61 3.04 1.82
N ASP A 105 10.41 3.56 2.74
CA ASP A 105 10.32 4.98 3.14
C ASP A 105 11.08 5.92 2.16
N THR A 106 11.67 5.37 1.09
CA THR A 106 12.29 6.15 0.02
C THR A 106 11.26 6.41 -1.07
N PHE A 107 10.98 7.70 -1.34
CA PHE A 107 10.16 8.09 -2.49
C PHE A 107 10.95 7.84 -3.78
N VAL A 108 10.46 6.93 -4.63
CA VAL A 108 11.18 6.46 -5.82
C VAL A 108 10.92 7.42 -6.98
N THR A 109 11.96 8.17 -7.37
CA THR A 109 11.96 9.13 -8.50
C THR A 109 13.12 8.89 -9.47
N ASP A 110 13.95 7.89 -9.20
CA ASP A 110 15.16 7.57 -9.93
C ASP A 110 14.97 6.30 -10.78
N VAL A 111 15.31 6.37 -12.06
CA VAL A 111 15.11 5.28 -13.03
C VAL A 111 15.94 4.02 -12.73
N ASP A 112 17.12 4.17 -12.14
CA ASP A 112 17.98 3.02 -11.80
C ASP A 112 17.40 2.31 -10.55
N HIS A 113 16.94 3.07 -9.56
CA HIS A 113 16.25 2.50 -8.41
C HIS A 113 14.94 1.80 -8.83
N ARG A 114 14.14 2.43 -9.68
CA ARG A 114 12.95 1.81 -10.30
C ARG A 114 13.29 0.49 -10.98
N ALA A 115 14.33 0.48 -11.84
CA ALA A 115 14.75 -0.72 -12.57
C ALA A 115 15.22 -1.86 -11.64
N MET A 116 15.85 -1.52 -10.51
CA MET A 116 16.23 -2.49 -9.49
C MET A 116 14.99 -3.11 -8.83
N LEU A 117 14.02 -2.32 -8.44
CA LEU A 117 12.78 -2.78 -7.81
C LEU A 117 11.90 -3.60 -8.77
N ALA A 118 11.87 -3.24 -10.07
CA ALA A 118 11.11 -3.93 -11.10
C ALA A 118 11.50 -5.41 -11.30
N ARG A 119 12.64 -5.84 -10.74
CA ARG A 119 13.07 -7.25 -10.77
C ARG A 119 12.27 -8.14 -9.83
N ARG A 120 11.58 -7.57 -8.84
CA ARG A 120 10.89 -8.31 -7.78
C ARG A 120 9.50 -7.80 -7.44
N ALA A 121 9.07 -6.70 -8.07
CA ALA A 121 7.76 -6.09 -7.83
C ALA A 121 7.21 -5.41 -9.09
N ASP A 122 5.93 -5.11 -9.07
CA ASP A 122 5.17 -4.46 -10.14
C ASP A 122 4.88 -2.99 -9.86
N LEU A 123 4.65 -2.67 -8.57
CA LEU A 123 4.26 -1.37 -8.06
C LEU A 123 5.14 -0.98 -6.88
N VAL A 124 5.19 0.32 -6.54
CA VAL A 124 5.87 0.81 -5.34
C VAL A 124 5.03 1.82 -4.58
N ASP A 125 5.00 1.69 -3.25
CA ASP A 125 4.36 2.63 -2.32
C ASP A 125 5.23 2.86 -1.07
N MET A 126 4.65 3.52 -0.06
CA MET A 126 5.37 3.84 1.17
C MET A 126 4.73 3.25 2.45
N GLU A 127 3.63 2.50 2.38
CA GLU A 127 2.90 2.02 3.58
C GLU A 127 2.50 0.55 3.56
N GLY A 128 2.29 -0.05 2.39
CA GLY A 128 1.65 -1.36 2.24
C GLY A 128 2.26 -2.46 3.09
N ALA A 129 3.60 -2.55 3.17
CA ALA A 129 4.27 -3.57 3.98
C ALA A 129 4.02 -3.36 5.49
N ALA A 130 4.01 -2.11 5.96
CA ALA A 130 3.71 -1.81 7.36
C ALA A 130 2.26 -2.18 7.72
N VAL A 131 1.32 -1.86 6.82
CA VAL A 131 -0.08 -2.25 6.98
C VAL A 131 -0.22 -3.77 7.02
N ALA A 132 0.46 -4.51 6.13
CA ALA A 132 0.43 -5.96 6.09
C ALA A 132 1.01 -6.59 7.38
N GLN A 133 2.13 -6.07 7.88
CA GLN A 133 2.73 -6.54 9.12
C GLN A 133 1.79 -6.37 10.32
N VAL A 134 1.15 -5.19 10.44
CA VAL A 134 0.20 -4.91 11.52
C VAL A 134 -1.03 -5.83 11.40
N CYS A 135 -1.65 -5.92 10.21
CA CYS A 135 -2.80 -6.80 9.99
C CYS A 135 -2.48 -8.26 10.33
N ARG A 136 -1.30 -8.75 9.94
CA ARG A 136 -0.84 -10.10 10.29
C ARG A 136 -0.71 -10.29 11.80
N ALA A 137 -0.11 -9.33 12.52
CA ALA A 137 0.07 -9.39 13.97
C ALA A 137 -1.28 -9.47 14.70
N TYR A 138 -2.28 -8.74 14.21
CA TYR A 138 -3.64 -8.73 14.76
C TYR A 138 -4.56 -9.82 14.17
N ARG A 139 -4.10 -10.60 13.20
CA ARG A 139 -4.88 -11.63 12.48
C ARG A 139 -6.15 -11.06 11.83
N VAL A 140 -6.05 -9.86 11.30
CA VAL A 140 -7.11 -9.18 10.56
C VAL A 140 -6.85 -9.33 9.06
N PRO A 141 -7.83 -9.83 8.27
CA PRO A 141 -7.71 -9.91 6.83
C PRO A 141 -7.43 -8.55 6.19
N LEU A 142 -6.52 -8.53 5.21
CA LEU A 142 -6.11 -7.34 4.48
C LEU A 142 -6.43 -7.48 3.00
N THR A 143 -6.88 -6.39 2.37
CA THR A 143 -6.87 -6.19 0.93
C THR A 143 -6.07 -4.92 0.63
N LEU A 144 -5.13 -5.00 -0.31
CA LEU A 144 -4.42 -3.83 -0.85
C LEU A 144 -5.10 -3.40 -2.15
N VAL A 145 -5.38 -2.10 -2.30
CA VAL A 145 -5.97 -1.54 -3.53
C VAL A 145 -5.16 -0.31 -3.91
N LYS A 146 -4.50 -0.37 -5.05
CA LYS A 146 -3.57 0.66 -5.50
C LYS A 146 -3.91 1.15 -6.91
N VAL A 147 -3.93 2.47 -7.08
CA VAL A 147 -4.07 3.10 -8.40
C VAL A 147 -2.71 3.68 -8.79
N VAL A 148 -2.28 3.37 -10.01
CA VAL A 148 -1.04 3.94 -10.54
C VAL A 148 -1.20 5.44 -10.74
N SER A 149 -0.38 6.24 -10.05
CA SER A 149 -0.32 7.70 -10.18
C SER A 149 0.81 8.18 -11.06
N ASP A 150 1.88 7.42 -11.16
CA ASP A 150 3.12 7.81 -11.82
C ASP A 150 3.94 6.56 -12.22
N LYS A 151 5.09 6.76 -12.83
CA LYS A 151 5.98 5.68 -13.29
C LYS A 151 7.16 5.43 -12.36
N ALA A 152 7.10 5.88 -11.11
CA ALA A 152 8.20 5.80 -10.15
C ALA A 152 9.52 6.38 -10.72
N ASP A 153 9.40 7.52 -11.43
CA ASP A 153 10.45 8.31 -12.03
C ASP A 153 10.17 9.80 -11.76
N ASP A 154 10.74 10.71 -12.54
CA ASP A 154 10.51 12.15 -12.37
C ASP A 154 9.04 12.54 -12.39
N SER A 155 8.15 11.75 -13.04
CA SER A 155 6.70 11.99 -13.07
C SER A 155 6.02 11.84 -11.70
N ALA A 156 6.67 11.19 -10.74
CA ALA A 156 6.18 11.08 -9.37
C ALA A 156 6.01 12.46 -8.69
N MET A 157 6.75 13.48 -9.15
CA MET A 157 6.62 14.85 -8.66
C MET A 157 5.29 15.52 -9.06
N ASP A 158 4.58 14.97 -10.04
CA ASP A 158 3.27 15.46 -10.50
C ASP A 158 2.10 14.86 -9.68
N TRP A 159 2.40 14.05 -8.66
CA TRP A 159 1.39 13.39 -7.81
C TRP A 159 0.24 14.30 -7.35
N PRO A 160 0.46 15.57 -6.91
CA PRO A 160 -0.63 16.43 -6.48
C PRO A 160 -1.69 16.71 -7.57
N GLN A 161 -1.31 16.60 -8.85
CA GLN A 161 -2.20 16.85 -10.00
C GLN A 161 -3.02 15.62 -10.37
N VAL A 162 -2.54 14.40 -10.03
CA VAL A 162 -3.16 13.13 -10.46
C VAL A 162 -3.92 12.42 -9.35
N VAL A 163 -3.66 12.75 -8.08
CA VAL A 163 -4.25 12.04 -6.94
C VAL A 163 -5.77 12.09 -6.87
N ASP A 164 -6.41 13.17 -7.35
CA ASP A 164 -7.87 13.30 -7.33
C ASP A 164 -8.54 12.30 -8.27
N ALA A 165 -7.96 12.05 -9.45
CA ALA A 165 -8.46 11.02 -10.37
C ALA A 165 -8.30 9.61 -9.75
N ALA A 166 -7.13 9.33 -9.17
CA ALA A 166 -6.88 8.08 -8.49
C ALA A 166 -7.86 7.86 -7.31
N ALA A 167 -8.16 8.91 -6.54
CA ALA A 167 -9.11 8.84 -5.43
C ALA A 167 -10.54 8.48 -5.88
N ARG A 168 -10.97 8.90 -7.08
CA ARG A 168 -12.26 8.49 -7.66
C ARG A 168 -12.27 7.01 -8.01
N ASP A 169 -11.21 6.50 -8.61
CA ASP A 169 -11.09 5.09 -8.96
C ASP A 169 -11.09 4.21 -7.71
N LEU A 170 -10.39 4.65 -6.64
CA LEU A 170 -10.38 3.98 -5.34
C LEU A 170 -11.78 3.94 -4.71
N ALA A 171 -12.50 5.06 -4.71
CA ALA A 171 -13.87 5.13 -4.18
C ALA A 171 -14.84 4.27 -5.01
N ALA A 172 -14.72 4.27 -6.34
CA ALA A 172 -15.53 3.42 -7.21
C ALA A 172 -15.29 1.93 -6.91
N TRP A 173 -14.03 1.52 -6.75
CA TRP A 173 -13.69 0.14 -6.38
C TRP A 173 -14.30 -0.25 -5.03
N LEU A 174 -14.24 0.61 -4.01
CA LEU A 174 -14.86 0.36 -2.70
C LEU A 174 -16.36 0.11 -2.85
N ALA A 175 -17.08 0.98 -3.57
CA ALA A 175 -18.52 0.86 -3.80
C ALA A 175 -18.90 -0.45 -4.53
N GLU A 176 -18.12 -0.84 -5.55
CA GLU A 176 -18.30 -2.10 -6.29
C GLU A 176 -18.05 -3.35 -5.43
N ASN A 177 -17.26 -3.22 -4.35
CA ASN A 177 -16.92 -4.29 -3.42
C ASN A 177 -17.70 -4.21 -2.08
N GLY A 178 -18.76 -3.41 -2.04
CA GLY A 178 -19.72 -3.39 -0.94
C GLY A 178 -19.25 -2.63 0.31
N VAL A 179 -18.44 -1.59 0.10
CA VAL A 179 -17.91 -0.71 1.15
C VAL A 179 -18.39 0.71 0.96
#